data_1239462da93a4ca814d882f19bda20a8
#
_entry.id   1239462da93a4ca814d882f19bda20a8
#
_cell.length_a   1.000
_cell.length_b   1.000
_cell.length_c   1.000
_cell.angle_alpha   90.00
_cell.angle_beta   90.00
_cell.angle_gamma   90.00
#
_symmetry.space_group_name_H-M   'P 1'
#
loop_
_entity.id
_entity.type
_entity.pdbx_description
1 polymer ?
#
loop_
_entity_poly.entity_id
_entity_poly.type
_entity_poly.pdbx_seq_one_letter_code
_entity_poly.pdbx_strand_id
1 'polypeptide(L)'
;MKIYDTHSDIFSNLYTRQSEGDVFKKYHLNDLKKGDVEGGIWVIYSDSDFNVIEAYKKVQEMFSPYKNLYNVVYGLEGLRNVKTLEEFDELYKMGIRHASLTWNEENHLATGVKGSANRGLTPLGIEFLNYMKQHKMIVDVSHLNEKSFYDVLKQKPEIIIASHSNA
;
A
#
# COMPACT_ATOMS: atom_id res chain seq x y z
N MET A 1 -17.50 4.53 19.37
CA MET A 1 -17.33 3.35 18.48
C MET A 1 -15.92 3.45 17.91
N LYS A 2 -15.15 2.40 18.07
CA LYS A 2 -13.77 2.38 17.55
C LYS A 2 -13.76 2.13 16.05
N ILE A 3 -12.95 2.87 15.31
CA ILE A 3 -12.86 2.82 13.85
C ILE A 3 -11.52 2.22 13.47
N TYR A 4 -11.55 1.34 12.45
CA TYR A 4 -10.36 0.85 11.75
C TYR A 4 -10.46 1.26 10.28
N ASP A 5 -9.57 2.13 9.83
CA ASP A 5 -9.58 2.66 8.47
C ASP A 5 -8.89 1.67 7.51
N THR A 6 -9.58 1.22 6.49
CA THR A 6 -9.05 0.23 5.55
C THR A 6 -8.12 0.81 4.49
N HIS A 7 -8.02 2.15 4.39
CA HIS A 7 -7.04 2.82 3.52
C HIS A 7 -6.82 4.26 3.94
N SER A 8 -5.57 4.64 4.16
CA SER A 8 -5.20 6.03 4.43
C SER A 8 -3.79 6.35 3.96
N ASP A 9 -3.64 7.51 3.32
CA ASP A 9 -2.38 8.07 2.83
C ASP A 9 -1.53 8.74 3.90
N ILE A 10 -1.71 8.39 5.16
CA ILE A 10 -0.96 9.02 6.26
C ILE A 10 0.55 8.90 6.02
N PHE A 11 1.04 7.74 5.61
CA PHE A 11 2.47 7.56 5.37
C PHE A 11 2.99 8.33 4.16
N SER A 12 2.19 8.43 3.09
CA SER A 12 2.47 9.31 1.95
C SER A 12 2.60 10.76 2.40
N ASN A 13 1.69 11.23 3.26
CA ASN A 13 1.71 12.58 3.81
C ASN A 13 2.93 12.83 4.72
N LEU A 14 3.31 11.86 5.56
CA LEU A 14 4.53 11.96 6.36
C LEU A 14 5.76 12.14 5.46
N TYR A 15 5.90 11.32 4.43
CA TYR A 15 7.04 11.37 3.54
C TYR A 15 7.11 12.66 2.74
N THR A 16 6.02 13.09 2.14
CA THR A 16 5.98 14.30 1.31
C THR A 16 6.20 15.60 2.09
N ARG A 17 5.84 15.60 3.37
CA ARG A 17 5.99 16.76 4.28
C ARG A 17 7.14 16.62 5.28
N GLN A 18 8.09 15.69 5.07
CA GLN A 18 9.14 15.35 6.04
C GLN A 18 9.99 16.54 6.52
N SER A 19 10.06 17.62 5.76
CA SER A 19 10.76 18.85 6.15
C SER A 19 9.99 19.74 7.16
N GLU A 20 8.71 19.44 7.43
CA GLU A 20 7.84 20.26 8.28
C GLU A 20 7.89 19.87 9.78
N GLY A 21 8.85 19.06 10.20
CA GLY A 21 9.02 18.60 11.57
C GLY A 21 8.10 17.43 11.92
N ASP A 22 7.40 17.50 13.05
CA ASP A 22 6.51 16.42 13.51
C ASP A 22 5.16 16.46 12.76
N VAL A 23 5.18 15.96 11.53
CA VAL A 23 4.03 15.94 10.62
C VAL A 23 2.85 15.14 11.20
N PHE A 24 3.14 13.98 11.83
CA PHE A 24 2.07 13.16 12.39
C PHE A 24 1.30 13.89 13.49
N LYS A 25 2.01 14.51 14.41
CA LYS A 25 1.41 15.32 15.47
C LYS A 25 0.63 16.50 14.92
N LYS A 26 1.21 17.19 13.94
CA LYS A 26 0.65 18.42 13.37
C LYS A 26 -0.64 18.19 12.59
N TYR A 27 -0.72 17.10 11.81
CA TYR A 27 -1.80 16.91 10.84
C TYR A 27 -2.73 15.73 11.13
N HIS A 28 -2.30 14.71 11.91
CA HIS A 28 -3.06 13.47 12.03
C HIS A 28 -3.48 13.14 13.47
N LEU A 29 -2.58 13.29 14.43
CA LEU A 29 -2.77 12.78 15.80
C LEU A 29 -4.08 13.23 16.45
N ASN A 30 -4.42 14.52 16.31
CA ASN A 30 -5.60 15.10 16.95
C ASN A 30 -6.90 14.62 16.29
N ASP A 31 -6.92 14.52 14.97
CA ASP A 31 -8.12 14.12 14.22
C ASP A 31 -8.38 12.62 14.35
N LEU A 32 -7.33 11.79 14.34
CA LEU A 32 -7.45 10.36 14.63
C LEU A 32 -8.02 10.11 16.04
N LYS A 33 -7.56 10.88 17.05
CA LYS A 33 -8.11 10.79 18.41
C LYS A 33 -9.57 11.23 18.49
N LYS A 34 -9.94 12.34 17.84
CA LYS A 34 -11.33 12.82 17.81
C LYS A 34 -12.27 11.87 17.09
N GLY A 35 -11.75 11.19 16.05
CA GLY A 35 -12.50 10.21 15.26
C GLY A 35 -12.58 8.81 15.89
N ASP A 36 -12.04 8.59 17.10
CA ASP A 36 -11.95 7.24 17.71
C ASP A 36 -11.27 6.20 16.80
N VAL A 37 -10.30 6.63 15.98
CA VAL A 37 -9.55 5.74 15.08
C VAL A 37 -8.50 4.96 15.87
N GLU A 38 -8.61 3.63 15.88
CA GLU A 38 -7.65 2.75 16.56
C GLU A 38 -6.48 2.32 15.69
N GLY A 39 -6.63 2.42 14.37
CA GLY A 39 -5.62 1.99 13.42
C GLY A 39 -6.17 1.89 12.01
N GLY A 40 -5.42 1.24 11.14
CA GLY A 40 -5.82 1.09 9.76
C GLY A 40 -4.72 0.51 8.89
N ILE A 41 -4.99 0.45 7.59
CA ILE A 41 -3.99 0.18 6.57
C ILE A 41 -3.47 1.54 6.11
N TRP A 42 -2.25 1.90 6.53
CA TRP A 42 -1.64 3.17 6.14
C TRP A 42 -0.58 2.95 5.08
N VAL A 43 -0.70 3.68 3.98
CA VAL A 43 0.08 3.41 2.78
C VAL A 43 1.06 4.52 2.44
N ILE A 44 2.14 4.12 1.75
CA ILE A 44 2.95 5.02 0.95
C ILE A 44 2.48 4.88 -0.50
N TYR A 45 2.11 6.01 -1.08
CA TYR A 45 1.74 6.17 -2.47
C TYR A 45 2.64 7.21 -3.13
N SER A 46 2.90 7.05 -4.41
CA SER A 46 3.44 8.11 -5.24
C SER A 46 3.15 7.86 -6.72
N ASP A 47 2.77 8.91 -7.41
CA ASP A 47 2.61 8.96 -8.86
C ASP A 47 3.93 9.27 -9.60
N SER A 48 4.99 9.56 -8.88
CA SER A 48 6.34 9.87 -9.38
C SER A 48 7.35 8.77 -9.03
N ASP A 49 8.52 8.81 -9.65
CA ASP A 49 9.61 7.90 -9.33
C ASP A 49 10.34 8.35 -8.06
N PHE A 50 10.53 7.45 -7.13
CA PHE A 50 11.27 7.65 -5.89
C PHE A 50 11.80 6.31 -5.35
N ASN A 51 12.77 6.39 -4.43
CA ASN A 51 13.25 5.20 -3.74
C ASN A 51 12.28 4.83 -2.60
N VAL A 52 11.47 3.79 -2.82
CA VAL A 52 10.44 3.36 -1.86
C VAL A 52 11.01 2.83 -0.55
N ILE A 53 12.19 2.18 -0.60
CA ILE A 53 12.84 1.63 0.60
C ILE A 53 13.32 2.77 1.51
N GLU A 54 13.97 3.79 0.93
CA GLU A 54 14.38 4.99 1.69
C GLU A 54 13.19 5.76 2.23
N ALA A 55 12.15 5.94 1.42
CA ALA A 55 10.92 6.59 1.84
C ALA A 55 10.29 5.86 3.03
N TYR A 56 10.24 4.53 2.97
CA TYR A 56 9.67 3.73 4.04
C TYR A 56 10.50 3.79 5.33
N LYS A 57 11.84 3.74 5.23
CA LYS A 57 12.73 3.97 6.38
C LYS A 57 12.44 5.31 7.06
N LYS A 58 12.30 6.36 6.25
CA LYS A 58 12.01 7.70 6.76
C LYS A 58 10.65 7.78 7.45
N VAL A 59 9.63 7.17 6.88
CA VAL A 59 8.29 7.11 7.49
C VAL A 59 8.32 6.35 8.82
N GLN A 60 9.04 5.23 8.89
CA GLN A 60 9.20 4.47 10.14
C GLN A 60 9.86 5.30 11.23
N GLU A 61 10.90 6.08 10.91
CA GLU A 61 11.53 7.01 11.85
C GLU A 61 10.53 8.04 12.36
N MET A 62 9.80 8.70 11.46
CA MET A 62 8.84 9.76 11.80
C MET A 62 7.64 9.24 12.59
N PHE A 63 7.19 8.02 12.32
CA PHE A 63 6.06 7.40 13.01
C PHE A 63 6.47 6.68 14.31
N SER A 64 7.74 6.38 14.51
CA SER A 64 8.26 5.64 15.66
C SER A 64 7.74 6.10 17.03
N PRO A 65 7.60 7.42 17.34
CA PRO A 65 7.04 7.87 18.62
C PRO A 65 5.58 7.48 18.85
N TYR A 66 4.85 7.15 17.79
CA TYR A 66 3.41 6.95 17.78
C TYR A 66 3.00 5.48 17.53
N LYS A 67 3.94 4.61 17.18
CA LYS A 67 3.67 3.25 16.71
C LYS A 67 2.85 2.38 17.68
N ASN A 68 2.95 2.65 18.98
CA ASN A 68 2.23 1.90 20.02
C ASN A 68 0.85 2.50 20.33
N LEU A 69 0.48 3.61 19.70
CA LEU A 69 -0.83 4.26 19.90
C LEU A 69 -1.90 3.72 18.96
N TYR A 70 -1.48 3.09 17.86
CA TYR A 70 -2.36 2.67 16.78
C TYR A 70 -2.00 1.26 16.28
N ASN A 71 -3.03 0.48 15.93
CA ASN A 71 -2.86 -0.82 15.28
C ASN A 71 -2.74 -0.62 13.77
N VAL A 72 -1.54 -0.47 13.24
CA VAL A 72 -1.30 -0.14 11.85
C VAL A 72 -0.79 -1.33 11.06
N VAL A 73 -1.47 -1.64 9.97
CA VAL A 73 -0.94 -2.46 8.87
C VAL A 73 -0.21 -1.54 7.91
N TYR A 74 1.07 -1.78 7.75
CA TYR A 74 1.91 -1.01 6.85
C TYR A 74 1.71 -1.47 5.41
N GLY A 75 1.37 -0.52 4.51
CA GLY A 75 1.01 -0.81 3.14
C GLY A 75 1.73 0.01 2.09
N LEU A 76 1.60 -0.47 0.85
CA LEU A 76 2.01 0.25 -0.37
C LEU A 76 0.81 0.37 -1.31
N GLU A 77 0.57 1.57 -1.83
CA GLU A 77 -0.41 1.80 -2.87
C GLU A 77 0.27 1.96 -4.22
N GLY A 78 0.17 0.89 -5.03
CA GLY A 78 0.89 0.76 -6.29
C GLY A 78 2.37 0.38 -6.11
N LEU A 79 2.79 -0.64 -6.84
CA LEU A 79 4.16 -1.17 -6.79
C LEU A 79 5.03 -0.69 -7.97
N ARG A 80 4.69 0.45 -8.62
CA ARG A 80 5.48 0.95 -9.76
C ARG A 80 6.95 1.19 -9.44
N ASN A 81 7.24 1.54 -8.18
CA ASN A 81 8.58 1.86 -7.69
C ASN A 81 9.31 0.67 -7.06
N VAL A 82 8.69 -0.52 -7.01
CA VAL A 82 9.30 -1.78 -6.58
C VAL A 82 9.59 -2.61 -7.82
N LYS A 83 10.84 -2.70 -8.23
CA LYS A 83 11.20 -3.26 -9.54
C LYS A 83 11.48 -4.76 -9.51
N THR A 84 11.91 -5.29 -8.36
CA THR A 84 12.28 -6.69 -8.21
C THR A 84 11.66 -7.34 -6.97
N LEU A 85 11.63 -8.67 -6.96
CA LEU A 85 11.18 -9.41 -5.78
C LEU A 85 12.12 -9.25 -4.58
N GLU A 86 13.39 -8.99 -4.80
CA GLU A 86 14.38 -8.74 -3.74
C GLU A 86 14.05 -7.42 -3.02
N GLU A 87 13.72 -6.36 -3.76
CA GLU A 87 13.26 -5.08 -3.17
C GLU A 87 11.95 -5.28 -2.40
N PHE A 88 11.04 -6.10 -2.93
CA PHE A 88 9.77 -6.39 -2.26
C PHE A 88 9.98 -7.21 -0.98
N ASP A 89 10.90 -8.18 -1.00
CA ASP A 89 11.31 -8.96 0.17
C ASP A 89 11.95 -8.09 1.26
N GLU A 90 12.79 -7.09 0.88
CA GLU A 90 13.33 -6.11 1.82
C GLU A 90 12.20 -5.33 2.49
N LEU A 91 11.24 -4.82 1.73
CA LEU A 91 10.07 -4.11 2.26
C LEU A 91 9.21 -4.99 3.18
N TYR A 92 9.01 -6.26 2.81
CA TYR A 92 8.33 -7.23 3.68
C TYR A 92 9.08 -7.43 5.00
N LYS A 93 10.41 -7.60 4.98
CA LYS A 93 11.25 -7.71 6.19
C LYS A 93 11.19 -6.46 7.05
N MET A 94 10.99 -5.29 6.45
CA MET A 94 10.79 -4.02 7.16
C MET A 94 9.39 -3.87 7.75
N GLY A 95 8.43 -4.75 7.44
CA GLY A 95 7.10 -4.78 8.05
C GLY A 95 5.92 -4.51 7.12
N ILE A 96 6.13 -4.31 5.82
CA ILE A 96 5.02 -4.21 4.85
C ILE A 96 4.22 -5.51 4.84
N ARG A 97 2.88 -5.40 4.92
CA ARG A 97 1.93 -6.54 4.95
C ARG A 97 0.77 -6.38 3.99
N HIS A 98 0.67 -5.26 3.32
CA HIS A 98 -0.38 -4.91 2.36
C HIS A 98 0.23 -4.28 1.13
N ALA A 99 -0.28 -4.61 -0.06
CA ALA A 99 0.02 -3.88 -1.28
C ALA A 99 -1.10 -3.99 -2.32
N SER A 100 -1.34 -2.90 -3.08
CA SER A 100 -1.99 -2.95 -4.39
C SER A 100 -0.93 -2.99 -5.49
N LEU A 101 -1.18 -3.72 -6.58
CA LEU A 101 -0.20 -3.87 -7.67
C LEU A 101 -0.05 -2.59 -8.49
N THR A 102 -1.14 -1.83 -8.63
CA THR A 102 -1.18 -0.59 -9.41
C THR A 102 -1.90 0.51 -8.64
N TRP A 103 -1.68 1.73 -9.06
CA TRP A 103 -2.63 2.81 -8.96
C TRP A 103 -3.47 2.84 -10.25
N ASN A 104 -3.81 4.01 -10.78
CA ASN A 104 -4.71 4.12 -11.93
C ASN A 104 -4.08 3.72 -13.26
N GLU A 105 -2.77 3.87 -13.42
CA GLU A 105 -2.02 3.56 -14.65
C GLU A 105 -1.63 2.07 -14.73
N GLU A 106 -1.13 1.67 -15.89
CA GLU A 106 -0.45 0.39 -16.02
C GLU A 106 1.03 0.49 -15.63
N ASN A 107 1.57 -0.58 -15.07
CA ASN A 107 2.98 -0.68 -14.74
C ASN A 107 3.56 -2.04 -15.18
N HIS A 108 4.76 -2.37 -14.71
CA HIS A 108 5.43 -3.63 -15.05
C HIS A 108 4.78 -4.88 -14.43
N LEU A 109 3.83 -4.76 -13.49
CA LEU A 109 3.16 -5.88 -12.82
C LEU A 109 1.73 -6.12 -13.33
N ALA A 110 0.97 -5.05 -13.53
CA ALA A 110 -0.46 -5.13 -13.80
C ALA A 110 -0.96 -3.87 -14.51
N THR A 111 -2.27 -3.82 -14.74
CA THR A 111 -2.94 -2.69 -15.38
C THR A 111 -4.00 -2.10 -14.45
N GLY A 112 -3.87 -0.82 -14.19
CA GLY A 112 -4.85 -0.03 -13.45
C GLY A 112 -6.04 0.40 -14.32
N VAL A 113 -7.04 1.00 -13.67
CA VAL A 113 -8.34 1.36 -14.29
C VAL A 113 -8.20 2.33 -15.48
N LYS A 114 -7.15 3.12 -15.56
CA LYS A 114 -6.87 4.05 -16.69
C LYS A 114 -5.95 3.46 -17.76
N GLY A 115 -5.42 2.25 -17.56
CA GLY A 115 -4.59 1.55 -18.53
C GLY A 115 -5.39 0.81 -19.60
N SER A 116 -4.70 0.00 -20.42
CA SER A 116 -5.34 -0.77 -21.50
C SER A 116 -6.36 -1.78 -20.95
N ALA A 117 -7.59 -1.73 -21.44
CA ALA A 117 -8.66 -2.65 -21.03
C ALA A 117 -8.33 -4.14 -21.34
N ASN A 118 -7.49 -4.38 -22.36
CA ASN A 118 -7.13 -5.73 -22.80
C ASN A 118 -5.86 -6.30 -22.13
N ARG A 119 -5.15 -5.50 -21.34
CA ARG A 119 -3.96 -5.92 -20.61
C ARG A 119 -4.31 -6.19 -19.15
N GLY A 120 -3.93 -7.35 -18.64
CA GLY A 120 -4.10 -7.78 -17.25
C GLY A 120 -2.78 -7.83 -16.49
N LEU A 121 -2.59 -8.91 -15.72
CA LEU A 121 -1.34 -9.21 -15.04
C LEU A 121 -0.22 -9.54 -16.04
N THR A 122 0.99 -9.12 -15.69
CA THR A 122 2.21 -9.60 -16.35
C THR A 122 2.72 -10.90 -15.69
N PRO A 123 3.66 -11.64 -16.33
CA PRO A 123 4.33 -12.76 -15.68
C PRO A 123 4.98 -12.34 -14.34
N LEU A 124 5.64 -11.18 -14.29
CA LEU A 124 6.22 -10.64 -13.06
C LEU A 124 5.16 -10.30 -12.00
N GLY A 125 4.01 -9.76 -12.42
CA GLY A 125 2.86 -9.54 -11.52
C GLY A 125 2.35 -10.81 -10.87
N ILE A 126 2.36 -11.94 -11.60
CA ILE A 126 2.02 -13.26 -11.05
C ILE A 126 3.07 -13.71 -10.02
N GLU A 127 4.36 -13.48 -10.25
CA GLU A 127 5.42 -13.80 -9.30
C GLU A 127 5.27 -12.99 -8.00
N PHE A 128 4.96 -11.70 -8.09
CA PHE A 128 4.67 -10.86 -6.92
C PHE A 128 3.44 -11.35 -6.15
N LEU A 129 2.37 -11.74 -6.82
CA LEU A 129 1.19 -12.31 -6.15
C LEU A 129 1.49 -13.64 -5.46
N ASN A 130 2.31 -14.49 -6.08
CA ASN A 130 2.76 -15.74 -5.45
C ASN A 130 3.60 -15.47 -4.20
N TYR A 131 4.47 -14.46 -4.25
CA TYR A 131 5.22 -14.01 -3.08
C TYR A 131 4.26 -13.54 -1.98
N MET A 132 3.31 -12.65 -2.29
CA MET A 132 2.31 -12.16 -1.34
C MET A 132 1.51 -13.30 -0.70
N LYS A 133 1.09 -14.29 -1.50
CA LYS A 133 0.37 -15.47 -1.02
C LYS A 133 1.22 -16.30 -0.06
N GLN A 134 2.48 -16.61 -0.41
CA GLN A 134 3.39 -17.38 0.45
C GLN A 134 3.63 -16.70 1.81
N HIS A 135 3.65 -15.37 1.82
CA HIS A 135 3.90 -14.55 3.01
C HIS A 135 2.63 -14.06 3.71
N LYS A 136 1.44 -14.53 3.28
CA LYS A 136 0.13 -14.14 3.84
C LYS A 136 -0.07 -12.62 3.88
N MET A 137 0.41 -11.94 2.86
CA MET A 137 0.20 -10.50 2.69
C MET A 137 -1.20 -10.21 2.17
N ILE A 138 -1.73 -9.06 2.51
CA ILE A 138 -3.01 -8.58 2.00
C ILE A 138 -2.81 -8.07 0.58
N VAL A 139 -3.53 -8.67 -0.37
CA VAL A 139 -3.62 -8.21 -1.76
C VAL A 139 -4.81 -7.25 -1.87
N ASP A 140 -4.54 -6.00 -2.22
CA ASP A 140 -5.59 -5.01 -2.48
C ASP A 140 -5.86 -4.91 -3.97
N VAL A 141 -7.11 -5.11 -4.36
CA VAL A 141 -7.54 -5.04 -5.77
C VAL A 141 -8.10 -3.68 -6.18
N SER A 142 -8.10 -2.71 -5.26
CA SER A 142 -8.41 -1.32 -5.59
C SER A 142 -7.52 -0.84 -6.72
N HIS A 143 -8.04 0.03 -7.58
CA HIS A 143 -7.38 0.57 -8.78
C HIS A 143 -7.13 -0.39 -9.94
N LEU A 144 -7.28 -1.69 -9.80
CA LEU A 144 -7.11 -2.61 -10.93
C LEU A 144 -8.17 -2.40 -12.01
N ASN A 145 -7.79 -2.54 -13.30
CA ASN A 145 -8.79 -2.71 -14.34
C ASN A 145 -9.47 -4.08 -14.21
N GLU A 146 -10.59 -4.25 -14.89
CA GLU A 146 -11.40 -5.49 -14.81
C GLU A 146 -10.57 -6.73 -15.16
N LYS A 147 -9.72 -6.67 -16.18
CA LYS A 147 -8.90 -7.80 -16.60
C LYS A 147 -7.88 -8.20 -15.54
N SER A 148 -7.15 -7.24 -14.97
CA SER A 148 -6.20 -7.50 -13.87
C SER A 148 -6.90 -8.05 -12.65
N PHE A 149 -8.08 -7.51 -12.30
CA PHE A 149 -8.89 -8.00 -11.20
C PHE A 149 -9.21 -9.50 -11.34
N TYR A 150 -9.76 -9.92 -12.49
CA TYR A 150 -10.05 -11.34 -12.71
C TYR A 150 -8.79 -12.20 -12.81
N ASP A 151 -7.68 -11.67 -13.33
CA ASP A 151 -6.41 -12.39 -13.35
C ASP A 151 -5.86 -12.60 -11.93
N VAL A 152 -6.00 -11.61 -11.02
CA VAL A 152 -5.67 -11.77 -9.58
C VAL A 152 -6.53 -12.86 -8.94
N LEU A 153 -7.84 -12.85 -9.17
CA LEU A 153 -8.73 -13.88 -8.61
C LEU A 153 -8.35 -15.30 -9.05
N LYS A 154 -7.89 -15.48 -10.29
CA LYS A 154 -7.40 -16.77 -10.79
C LYS A 154 -6.16 -17.28 -10.03
N GLN A 155 -5.32 -16.38 -9.49
CA GLN A 155 -4.14 -16.75 -8.66
C GLN A 155 -4.54 -17.19 -7.24
N LYS A 156 -5.80 -16.99 -6.83
CA LYS A 156 -6.34 -17.37 -5.52
C LYS A 156 -5.47 -16.88 -4.36
N PRO A 157 -5.28 -15.55 -4.19
CA PRO A 157 -4.58 -15.01 -3.03
C PRO A 157 -5.29 -15.45 -1.75
N GLU A 158 -4.53 -15.60 -0.66
CA GLU A 158 -5.10 -16.06 0.62
C GLU A 158 -5.92 -14.95 1.29
N ILE A 159 -5.43 -13.71 1.22
CA ILE A 159 -6.10 -12.54 1.76
C ILE A 159 -6.26 -11.50 0.65
N ILE A 160 -7.51 -11.17 0.34
CA ILE A 160 -7.85 -10.19 -0.69
C ILE A 160 -8.85 -9.18 -0.14
N ILE A 161 -8.64 -7.91 -0.46
CA ILE A 161 -9.56 -6.81 -0.12
C ILE A 161 -9.73 -5.86 -1.31
N ALA A 162 -10.79 -5.07 -1.27
CA ALA A 162 -10.97 -3.85 -2.05
C ALA A 162 -11.13 -2.71 -1.04
N SER A 163 -10.01 -2.11 -0.64
CA SER A 163 -9.95 -1.19 0.50
C SER A 163 -10.74 0.10 0.30
N HIS A 164 -10.79 0.62 -0.95
CA HIS A 164 -11.46 1.88 -1.30
C HIS A 164 -12.02 1.84 -2.74
N SER A 165 -12.84 0.84 -3.03
CA SER A 165 -13.54 0.70 -4.33
C SER A 165 -15.03 0.94 -4.16
N ASN A 166 -15.67 1.52 -5.19
CA ASN A 166 -17.12 1.61 -5.22
C ASN A 166 -17.74 0.23 -5.44
N ALA A 167 -18.82 -0.04 -4.72
CA ALA A 167 -19.64 -1.23 -4.91
C ALA A 167 -20.61 -1.03 -6.10
#